data_309e0b12a7d5d4731df366d4c7d0559d
#
_entry.id   309e0b12a7d5d4731df366d4c7d0559d
#
_cell.length_a   1.000
_cell.length_b   1.000
_cell.length_c   1.000
_cell.angle_alpha   90.00
_cell.angle_beta   90.00
_cell.angle_gamma   90.00
#
_symmetry.space_group_name_H-M   'P 1'
#
loop_
_entity.id
_entity.type
_entity.pdbx_description
1 polymer ?
#
loop_
_entity_poly.entity_id
_entity_poly.type
_entity_poly.pdbx_seq_one_letter_code
_entity_poly.pdbx_strand_id
1 'polypeptide(L)'
;MSHFAVLVLHEEDQSIEKLLAPYDENLEVEPYIIQTKEEAIKELENEKYYDFQYIDEYTSEWQYKELAEDWFEHTPDENGNILSTYNPKSKWDWYQVGGRFSGMLSIIPTALDGYHGAKCVDSAFVHHVKWVQPLDKEEREDIIKWWNVNIEGAEGEKNKYFFYNPEYYKKRYKDVETYIKTQELPCYHAVVTPDGIWHEPSKMGWFACTDGDPADELEWDLHFKERFIDTAEFDWVATVVDCHI
;
A
#
# COMPACT_ATOMS: atom_id res chain seq x y z
N MET A 1 -10.08 0.57 10.02
CA MET A 1 -10.14 1.31 8.74
C MET A 1 -8.82 2.03 8.55
N SER A 2 -8.09 1.65 7.52
CA SER A 2 -6.72 2.10 7.31
C SER A 2 -6.65 3.07 6.13
N HIS A 3 -5.89 4.16 6.30
CA HIS A 3 -5.65 5.14 5.26
C HIS A 3 -4.18 5.11 4.85
N PHE A 4 -3.91 5.30 3.58
CA PHE A 4 -2.54 5.32 3.06
C PHE A 4 -2.40 6.30 1.89
N ALA A 5 -1.20 6.89 1.80
CA ALA A 5 -0.91 7.88 0.77
C ALA A 5 -0.47 7.20 -0.52
N VAL A 6 -1.13 7.53 -1.61
CA VAL A 6 -0.78 7.12 -2.98
C VAL A 6 -0.36 8.35 -3.77
N LEU A 7 0.75 8.28 -4.47
CA LEU A 7 1.15 9.29 -5.43
C LEU A 7 0.68 8.89 -6.82
N VAL A 8 -0.19 9.68 -7.44
CA VAL A 8 -0.60 9.49 -8.82
C VAL A 8 0.21 10.43 -9.70
N LEU A 9 1.05 9.86 -10.57
CA LEU A 9 1.73 10.58 -11.64
C LEU A 9 0.89 10.47 -12.90
N HIS A 10 0.59 11.60 -13.53
CA HIS A 10 -0.31 11.62 -14.67
C HIS A 10 0.01 12.77 -15.61
N GLU A 11 -0.40 12.67 -16.87
CA GLU A 11 -0.42 13.79 -17.80
C GLU A 11 -1.50 14.80 -17.38
N GLU A 12 -1.34 16.07 -17.77
CA GLU A 12 -2.24 17.15 -17.32
C GLU A 12 -3.73 16.89 -17.66
N ASP A 13 -4.02 16.23 -18.77
CA ASP A 13 -5.35 15.90 -19.24
C ASP A 13 -5.86 14.51 -18.83
N GLN A 14 -5.03 13.70 -18.17
CA GLN A 14 -5.44 12.38 -17.67
C GLN A 14 -6.32 12.48 -16.42
N SER A 15 -7.33 11.64 -16.38
CA SER A 15 -8.23 11.51 -15.22
C SER A 15 -7.64 10.61 -14.16
N ILE A 16 -7.46 11.12 -12.95
CA ILE A 16 -7.05 10.34 -11.75
C ILE A 16 -8.04 9.20 -11.50
N GLU A 17 -9.35 9.47 -11.65
CA GLU A 17 -10.40 8.46 -11.49
C GLU A 17 -10.18 7.27 -12.44
N LYS A 18 -9.84 7.53 -13.72
CA LYS A 18 -9.59 6.48 -14.70
C LYS A 18 -8.31 5.67 -14.40
N LEU A 19 -7.29 6.33 -13.85
CA LEU A 19 -6.05 5.67 -13.45
C LEU A 19 -6.23 4.78 -12.21
N LEU A 20 -7.10 5.18 -11.29
CA LEU A 20 -7.38 4.43 -10.07
C LEU A 20 -8.46 3.36 -10.25
N ALA A 21 -9.43 3.55 -11.16
CA ALA A 21 -10.57 2.65 -11.34
C ALA A 21 -10.24 1.15 -11.45
N PRO A 22 -9.14 0.72 -12.12
CA PRO A 22 -8.79 -0.70 -12.18
C PRO A 22 -8.48 -1.35 -10.82
N TYR A 23 -8.27 -0.54 -9.78
CA TYR A 23 -7.85 -0.95 -8.43
C TYR A 23 -8.96 -0.78 -7.38
N ASP A 24 -10.18 -0.41 -7.82
CA ASP A 24 -11.36 -0.31 -6.96
C ASP A 24 -11.78 -1.71 -6.48
N GLU A 25 -11.92 -1.87 -5.17
CA GLU A 25 -12.42 -3.09 -4.56
C GLU A 25 -13.86 -3.42 -4.96
N ASN A 26 -14.66 -2.38 -5.19
CA ASN A 26 -16.07 -2.52 -5.58
C ASN A 26 -16.26 -2.80 -7.09
N LEU A 27 -15.17 -2.85 -7.86
CA LEU A 27 -15.22 -3.20 -9.27
C LEU A 27 -15.46 -4.70 -9.43
N GLU A 28 -16.67 -5.06 -9.84
CA GLU A 28 -16.93 -6.44 -10.26
C GLU A 28 -16.24 -6.75 -11.59
N VAL A 29 -15.56 -7.91 -11.64
CA VAL A 29 -14.92 -8.42 -12.86
C VAL A 29 -15.64 -9.66 -13.36
N GLU A 30 -15.36 -10.06 -14.60
CA GLU A 30 -15.85 -11.35 -15.12
C GLU A 30 -15.46 -12.50 -14.17
N PRO A 31 -16.38 -13.43 -13.89
CA PRO A 31 -16.12 -14.54 -12.98
C PRO A 31 -14.85 -15.30 -13.37
N TYR A 32 -13.97 -15.52 -12.40
CA TYR A 32 -12.74 -16.30 -12.57
C TYR A 32 -12.61 -17.34 -11.46
N ILE A 33 -11.88 -18.42 -11.76
CA ILE A 33 -11.65 -19.50 -10.80
C ILE A 33 -10.65 -19.01 -9.76
N ILE A 34 -11.08 -18.96 -8.48
CA ILE A 34 -10.19 -18.72 -7.35
C ILE A 34 -9.65 -20.00 -6.75
N GLN A 35 -10.39 -21.11 -6.94
CA GLN A 35 -10.00 -22.42 -6.44
C GLN A 35 -10.63 -23.51 -7.30
N THR A 36 -9.84 -24.50 -7.72
CA THR A 36 -10.35 -25.67 -8.42
C THR A 36 -11.09 -26.59 -7.45
N LYS A 37 -11.95 -27.48 -7.97
CA LYS A 37 -12.66 -28.48 -7.18
C LYS A 37 -11.71 -29.33 -6.33
N GLU A 38 -10.59 -29.75 -6.90
CA GLU A 38 -9.59 -30.57 -6.23
C GLU A 38 -8.92 -29.83 -5.07
N GLU A 39 -8.60 -28.54 -5.25
CA GLU A 39 -8.04 -27.67 -4.22
C GLU A 39 -9.04 -27.42 -3.10
N ALA A 40 -10.30 -27.14 -3.45
CA ALA A 40 -11.38 -26.92 -2.49
C ALA A 40 -11.65 -28.18 -1.63
N ILE A 41 -11.71 -29.36 -2.24
CA ILE A 41 -11.85 -30.63 -1.51
C ILE A 41 -10.68 -30.82 -0.55
N LYS A 42 -9.45 -30.60 -1.01
CA LYS A 42 -8.26 -30.74 -0.17
C LYS A 42 -8.25 -29.76 1.02
N GLU A 43 -8.75 -28.54 0.82
CA GLU A 43 -8.87 -27.55 1.91
C GLU A 43 -9.92 -28.01 2.91
N LEU A 44 -11.11 -28.40 2.46
CA LEU A 44 -12.16 -28.95 3.31
C LEU A 44 -11.69 -30.19 4.11
N GLU A 45 -10.85 -31.03 3.53
CA GLU A 45 -10.25 -32.20 4.20
C GLU A 45 -9.23 -31.82 5.29
N ASN A 46 -8.50 -30.71 5.12
CA ASN A 46 -7.48 -30.28 6.07
C ASN A 46 -8.04 -29.50 7.26
N GLU A 47 -9.21 -28.90 7.11
CA GLU A 47 -9.82 -28.11 8.17
C GLU A 47 -10.52 -29.01 9.20
N LYS A 48 -9.89 -29.21 10.35
CA LYS A 48 -10.35 -30.03 11.47
C LYS A 48 -11.61 -29.53 12.19
N TYR A 49 -12.28 -28.52 11.66
CA TYR A 49 -13.45 -27.89 12.30
C TYR A 49 -14.75 -28.68 12.13
N TYR A 50 -14.83 -29.51 11.11
CA TYR A 50 -15.91 -30.46 10.97
C TYR A 50 -15.42 -31.84 11.39
N ASP A 51 -16.23 -32.57 12.12
CA ASP A 51 -15.98 -33.97 12.53
C ASP A 51 -16.08 -34.86 11.26
N PHE A 52 -15.03 -34.80 10.44
CA PHE A 52 -14.94 -35.38 9.09
C PHE A 52 -14.90 -36.92 9.09
N GLN A 53 -15.63 -37.57 9.98
CA GLN A 53 -16.02 -38.97 9.80
C GLN A 53 -16.88 -39.18 8.54
N TYR A 54 -17.22 -38.10 7.83
CA TYR A 54 -18.21 -38.08 6.76
C TYR A 54 -17.64 -37.85 5.35
N ILE A 55 -16.35 -37.64 5.12
CA ILE A 55 -15.81 -37.37 3.77
C ILE A 55 -16.04 -38.56 2.83
N ASP A 56 -15.99 -39.80 3.32
CA ASP A 56 -16.32 -40.98 2.50
C ASP A 56 -17.80 -41.04 2.03
N GLU A 57 -18.70 -40.34 2.73
CA GLU A 57 -20.11 -40.17 2.36
C GLU A 57 -20.34 -38.90 1.50
N TYR A 58 -19.43 -37.92 1.55
CA TYR A 58 -19.52 -36.65 0.81
C TYR A 58 -19.03 -36.71 -0.64
N THR A 59 -18.87 -37.84 -1.20
CA THR A 59 -18.50 -38.00 -2.63
C THR A 59 -19.64 -37.73 -3.61
N SER A 60 -20.87 -37.41 -3.11
CA SER A 60 -21.93 -36.95 -3.99
C SER A 60 -21.75 -35.47 -4.36
N GLU A 61 -22.00 -35.17 -5.63
CA GLU A 61 -21.86 -33.83 -6.19
C GLU A 61 -22.70 -32.77 -5.43
N TRP A 62 -23.83 -33.21 -4.88
CA TRP A 62 -24.73 -32.36 -4.10
C TRP A 62 -24.10 -31.96 -2.75
N GLN A 63 -23.49 -32.88 -2.06
CA GLN A 63 -22.86 -32.62 -0.73
C GLN A 63 -21.64 -31.73 -0.85
N TYR A 64 -20.84 -31.86 -1.91
CA TYR A 64 -19.73 -30.95 -2.17
C TYR A 64 -20.22 -29.53 -2.38
N LYS A 65 -21.29 -29.30 -3.14
CA LYS A 65 -21.85 -27.96 -3.38
C LYS A 65 -22.32 -27.30 -2.10
N GLU A 66 -23.04 -28.05 -1.26
CA GLU A 66 -23.54 -27.52 0.03
C GLU A 66 -22.38 -27.12 0.96
N LEU A 67 -21.35 -27.97 1.09
CA LEU A 67 -20.16 -27.67 1.89
C LEU A 67 -19.38 -26.49 1.33
N ALA A 68 -19.24 -26.40 0.02
CA ALA A 68 -18.52 -25.29 -0.62
C ALA A 68 -19.28 -23.96 -0.46
N GLU A 69 -20.60 -23.95 -0.53
CA GLU A 69 -21.42 -22.79 -0.25
C GLU A 69 -21.28 -22.34 1.22
N ASP A 70 -21.29 -23.29 2.16
CA ASP A 70 -21.16 -22.98 3.59
C ASP A 70 -19.76 -22.49 3.98
N TRP A 71 -18.70 -23.06 3.36
CA TRP A 71 -17.31 -22.75 3.74
C TRP A 71 -16.74 -21.58 2.96
N PHE A 72 -16.94 -21.55 1.64
CA PHE A 72 -16.39 -20.49 0.79
C PHE A 72 -17.34 -19.31 0.57
N GLU A 73 -18.58 -19.42 1.04
CA GLU A 73 -19.67 -18.45 0.78
C GLU A 73 -19.93 -18.21 -0.71
N HIS A 74 -19.57 -19.21 -1.55
CA HIS A 74 -19.69 -19.16 -3.00
C HIS A 74 -20.31 -20.44 -3.56
N THR A 75 -21.27 -20.29 -4.47
CA THR A 75 -21.83 -21.44 -5.20
C THR A 75 -20.84 -21.91 -6.24
N PRO A 76 -20.39 -23.20 -6.20
CA PRO A 76 -19.51 -23.76 -7.22
C PRO A 76 -20.13 -23.73 -8.61
N ASP A 77 -19.29 -23.59 -9.64
CA ASP A 77 -19.71 -23.74 -11.04
C ASP A 77 -20.14 -25.17 -11.39
N GLU A 78 -20.53 -25.42 -12.66
CA GLU A 78 -20.94 -26.74 -13.14
C GLU A 78 -19.82 -27.81 -13.09
N ASN A 79 -18.55 -27.37 -13.04
CA ASN A 79 -17.39 -28.26 -12.89
C ASN A 79 -16.97 -28.42 -11.41
N GLY A 80 -17.60 -27.70 -10.50
CA GLY A 80 -17.33 -27.69 -9.07
C GLY A 80 -16.23 -26.70 -8.65
N ASN A 81 -15.78 -25.81 -9.51
CA ASN A 81 -14.80 -24.79 -9.15
C ASN A 81 -15.45 -23.62 -8.39
N ILE A 82 -14.72 -23.02 -7.47
CA ILE A 82 -15.11 -21.81 -6.76
C ILE A 82 -14.74 -20.59 -7.61
N LEU A 83 -15.74 -19.76 -7.89
CA LEU A 83 -15.58 -18.55 -8.69
C LEU A 83 -15.68 -17.31 -7.82
N SER A 84 -15.02 -16.25 -8.26
CA SER A 84 -15.17 -14.92 -7.70
C SER A 84 -15.35 -13.88 -8.79
N THR A 85 -16.12 -12.82 -8.50
CA THR A 85 -16.21 -11.59 -9.27
C THR A 85 -15.48 -10.44 -8.58
N TYR A 86 -14.81 -10.72 -7.46
CA TYR A 86 -14.01 -9.74 -6.72
C TYR A 86 -12.80 -9.32 -7.55
N ASN A 87 -12.51 -8.03 -7.58
CA ASN A 87 -11.39 -7.52 -8.36
C ASN A 87 -10.03 -8.01 -7.81
N PRO A 88 -9.31 -8.89 -8.52
CA PRO A 88 -8.02 -9.42 -8.05
C PRO A 88 -6.91 -8.36 -8.02
N LYS A 89 -7.19 -7.17 -8.59
CA LYS A 89 -6.29 -6.01 -8.55
C LYS A 89 -6.70 -4.99 -7.49
N SER A 90 -7.71 -5.27 -6.68
CA SER A 90 -8.21 -4.32 -5.68
C SER A 90 -7.10 -3.83 -4.76
N LYS A 91 -7.15 -2.52 -4.47
CA LYS A 91 -6.19 -1.83 -3.62
C LYS A 91 -6.86 -0.85 -2.68
N TRP A 92 -8.08 -0.41 -2.97
CA TRP A 92 -8.81 0.58 -2.22
C TRP A 92 -10.32 0.40 -2.41
N ASP A 93 -11.11 0.76 -1.40
CA ASP A 93 -12.58 0.80 -1.41
C ASP A 93 -13.14 2.23 -1.55
N TRP A 94 -12.33 3.22 -1.19
CA TRP A 94 -12.66 4.64 -1.26
C TRP A 94 -11.39 5.48 -1.34
N TYR A 95 -11.45 6.64 -2.03
CA TYR A 95 -10.33 7.57 -2.07
C TYR A 95 -10.76 9.04 -2.09
N GLN A 96 -9.85 9.93 -1.71
CA GLN A 96 -9.99 11.37 -1.82
C GLN A 96 -8.66 12.01 -2.22
N VAL A 97 -8.69 12.99 -3.14
CA VAL A 97 -7.51 13.80 -3.43
C VAL A 97 -7.13 14.61 -2.19
N GLY A 98 -5.86 14.52 -1.79
CA GLY A 98 -5.34 15.11 -0.56
C GLY A 98 -5.82 14.36 0.68
N GLY A 99 -7.06 14.52 1.08
CA GLY A 99 -7.65 13.88 2.25
C GLY A 99 -6.83 14.11 3.53
N ARG A 100 -6.47 13.04 4.24
CA ARG A 100 -5.61 13.09 5.45
C ARG A 100 -4.17 13.49 5.13
N PHE A 101 -3.76 13.34 3.87
CA PHE A 101 -2.43 13.65 3.37
C PHE A 101 -2.39 14.97 2.60
N SER A 102 -3.39 15.84 2.82
CA SER A 102 -3.45 17.14 2.15
C SER A 102 -2.21 18.00 2.44
N GLY A 103 -1.66 18.63 1.40
CA GLY A 103 -0.50 19.49 1.49
C GLY A 103 0.84 18.76 1.56
N MET A 104 0.93 17.49 1.19
CA MET A 104 2.20 16.76 1.18
C MET A 104 3.19 17.24 0.11
N LEU A 105 2.72 17.88 -0.98
CA LEU A 105 3.60 18.40 -2.02
C LEU A 105 4.07 19.81 -1.67
N SER A 106 5.33 19.95 -1.26
CA SER A 106 5.96 21.24 -1.00
C SER A 106 6.42 21.88 -2.31
N ILE A 107 5.98 23.10 -2.60
CA ILE A 107 6.30 23.83 -3.83
C ILE A 107 7.65 24.54 -3.73
N ILE A 108 8.47 24.44 -4.76
CA ILE A 108 9.74 25.21 -4.84
C ILE A 108 9.46 26.71 -4.93
N PRO A 109 10.32 27.57 -4.32
CA PRO A 109 10.08 29.02 -4.27
C PRO A 109 9.84 29.70 -5.62
N THR A 110 10.46 29.19 -6.67
CA THR A 110 10.37 29.74 -8.04
C THR A 110 9.05 29.42 -8.74
N ALA A 111 8.26 28.49 -8.23
CA ALA A 111 6.98 28.08 -8.81
C ALA A 111 5.76 28.60 -8.02
N LEU A 112 5.95 29.26 -6.89
CA LEU A 112 4.84 29.67 -6.00
C LEU A 112 3.76 30.52 -6.70
N ASP A 113 4.15 31.37 -7.65
CA ASP A 113 3.18 32.22 -8.36
C ASP A 113 2.15 31.40 -9.14
N GLY A 114 2.55 30.26 -9.70
CA GLY A 114 1.67 29.31 -10.36
C GLY A 114 0.67 28.62 -9.44
N TYR A 115 0.90 28.66 -8.13
CA TYR A 115 0.05 28.06 -7.09
C TYR A 115 -0.54 29.12 -6.15
N HIS A 116 -0.70 30.36 -6.61
CA HIS A 116 -1.27 31.47 -5.85
C HIS A 116 -0.55 31.73 -4.51
N GLY A 117 0.74 31.44 -4.45
CA GLY A 117 1.57 31.57 -3.25
C GLY A 117 1.44 30.42 -2.25
N ALA A 118 0.69 29.36 -2.57
CA ALA A 118 0.58 28.18 -1.71
C ALA A 118 1.92 27.43 -1.66
N LYS A 119 2.41 27.20 -0.43
CA LYS A 119 3.68 26.47 -0.20
C LYS A 119 3.52 24.97 -0.26
N CYS A 120 2.32 24.49 0.02
CA CYS A 120 1.96 23.07 0.06
C CYS A 120 0.63 22.89 -0.65
N VAL A 121 0.54 21.85 -1.50
CA VAL A 121 -0.64 21.55 -2.31
C VAL A 121 -0.85 20.02 -2.41
N ASP A 122 -1.97 19.62 -2.96
CA ASP A 122 -2.31 18.21 -3.20
C ASP A 122 -1.95 17.76 -4.63
N SER A 123 -1.79 18.73 -5.55
CA SER A 123 -1.46 18.45 -6.95
C SER A 123 -0.53 19.55 -7.49
N ALA A 124 0.53 19.14 -8.20
CA ALA A 124 1.50 20.04 -8.80
C ALA A 124 2.27 19.35 -9.94
N PHE A 125 2.79 20.13 -10.88
CA PHE A 125 3.80 19.61 -11.82
C PHE A 125 4.98 19.00 -11.07
N VAL A 126 5.44 17.85 -11.51
CA VAL A 126 6.52 17.10 -10.83
C VAL A 126 7.77 17.97 -10.62
N HIS A 127 8.14 18.79 -11.60
CA HIS A 127 9.30 19.68 -11.53
C HIS A 127 9.10 20.94 -10.65
N HIS A 128 7.87 21.20 -10.17
CA HIS A 128 7.57 22.27 -9.23
C HIS A 128 7.62 21.83 -7.76
N VAL A 129 7.79 20.53 -7.50
CA VAL A 129 7.78 19.98 -6.14
C VAL A 129 9.20 19.87 -5.59
N LYS A 130 9.38 20.25 -4.32
CA LYS A 130 10.59 20.00 -3.56
C LYS A 130 10.58 18.59 -3.00
N TRP A 131 11.04 17.62 -3.75
CA TRP A 131 10.99 16.19 -3.43
C TRP A 131 11.92 15.76 -2.28
N VAL A 132 13.02 16.45 -2.08
CA VAL A 132 13.94 16.19 -0.97
C VAL A 132 13.82 17.34 0.02
N GLN A 133 13.57 17.01 1.27
CA GLN A 133 13.43 17.97 2.37
C GLN A 133 14.54 17.73 3.39
N PRO A 134 15.75 18.29 3.19
CA PRO A 134 16.84 18.12 4.13
C PRO A 134 16.44 18.57 5.52
N LEU A 135 16.69 17.72 6.51
CA LEU A 135 16.49 18.03 7.91
C LEU A 135 17.53 19.04 8.37
N ASP A 136 17.11 19.96 9.21
CA ASP A 136 18.03 20.87 9.87
C ASP A 136 18.81 20.16 11.01
N LYS A 137 19.75 20.90 11.64
CA LYS A 137 20.61 20.32 12.67
C LYS A 137 19.82 19.87 13.90
N GLU A 138 18.82 20.64 14.32
CA GLU A 138 17.99 20.36 15.50
C GLU A 138 17.13 19.13 15.26
N GLU A 139 16.46 19.05 14.11
CA GLU A 139 15.66 17.90 13.69
C GLU A 139 16.51 16.60 13.65
N ARG A 140 17.73 16.67 13.10
CA ARG A 140 18.64 15.51 13.08
C ARG A 140 19.07 15.08 14.48
N GLU A 141 19.42 16.05 15.37
CA GLU A 141 19.78 15.76 16.75
C GLU A 141 18.63 15.13 17.53
N ASP A 142 17.38 15.56 17.29
CA ASP A 142 16.18 14.99 17.90
C ASP A 142 15.95 13.56 17.41
N ILE A 143 16.12 13.27 16.13
CA ILE A 143 16.01 11.91 15.58
C ILE A 143 17.08 10.99 16.18
N ILE A 144 18.34 11.44 16.27
CA ILE A 144 19.43 10.67 16.87
C ILE A 144 19.13 10.36 18.35
N LYS A 145 18.64 11.36 19.09
CA LYS A 145 18.26 11.16 20.49
C LYS A 145 17.11 10.16 20.63
N TRP A 146 16.07 10.31 19.78
CA TRP A 146 14.95 9.37 19.75
C TRP A 146 15.41 7.94 19.44
N TRP A 147 16.26 7.75 18.43
CA TRP A 147 16.83 6.45 18.06
C TRP A 147 17.62 5.81 19.22
N ASN A 148 18.51 6.57 19.82
CA ASN A 148 19.32 6.08 20.94
C ASN A 148 18.46 5.59 22.12
N VAL A 149 17.40 6.32 22.46
CA VAL A 149 16.51 5.95 23.59
C VAL A 149 15.59 4.79 23.24
N ASN A 150 14.97 4.81 22.05
CA ASN A 150 13.91 3.85 21.73
C ASN A 150 14.44 2.58 21.07
N ILE A 151 15.53 2.66 20.29
CA ILE A 151 16.09 1.55 19.52
C ILE A 151 17.33 0.97 20.21
N GLU A 152 18.27 1.82 20.67
CA GLU A 152 19.52 1.35 21.30
C GLU A 152 19.41 1.18 22.82
N GLY A 153 18.31 1.62 23.43
CA GLY A 153 18.03 1.42 24.85
C GLY A 153 18.80 2.35 25.79
N ALA A 154 19.27 3.51 25.32
CA ALA A 154 19.87 4.55 26.17
C ALA A 154 18.87 5.07 27.21
N GLU A 155 19.38 5.65 28.29
CA GLU A 155 18.55 6.29 29.31
C GLU A 155 17.78 7.47 28.73
N GLY A 156 16.47 7.51 28.98
CA GLY A 156 15.58 8.58 28.53
C GLY A 156 14.10 8.19 28.59
N GLU A 157 13.26 9.15 28.29
CA GLU A 157 11.81 8.92 28.21
C GLU A 157 11.45 8.23 26.89
N LYS A 158 11.00 6.96 26.99
CA LYS A 158 10.57 6.18 25.83
C LYS A 158 9.25 6.70 25.28
N ASN A 159 9.13 6.69 23.94
CA ASN A 159 7.89 7.04 23.27
C ASN A 159 6.83 5.97 23.55
N LYS A 160 5.73 6.34 24.21
CA LYS A 160 4.60 5.46 24.54
C LYS A 160 3.80 4.98 23.32
N TYR A 161 3.94 5.64 22.19
CA TYR A 161 3.24 5.32 20.93
C TYR A 161 4.13 4.59 19.94
N PHE A 162 5.16 3.90 20.43
CA PHE A 162 6.06 3.12 19.62
C PHE A 162 5.43 1.77 19.27
N PHE A 163 4.99 1.60 18.02
CA PHE A 163 4.24 0.44 17.57
C PHE A 163 5.11 -0.75 17.18
N TYR A 164 6.34 -0.51 16.74
CA TYR A 164 7.26 -1.56 16.31
C TYR A 164 8.34 -1.81 17.36
N ASN A 165 8.79 -3.06 17.46
CA ASN A 165 9.89 -3.37 18.35
C ASN A 165 11.23 -2.85 17.77
N PRO A 166 12.27 -2.61 18.62
CA PRO A 166 13.57 -2.14 18.16
C PRO A 166 14.22 -3.02 17.09
N GLU A 167 14.00 -4.34 17.13
CA GLU A 167 14.57 -5.29 16.17
C GLU A 167 14.03 -5.06 14.74
N TYR A 168 12.75 -4.69 14.63
CA TYR A 168 12.18 -4.31 13.33
C TYR A 168 12.91 -3.09 12.74
N TYR A 169 13.14 -2.04 13.55
CA TYR A 169 13.86 -0.85 13.08
C TYR A 169 15.31 -1.16 12.69
N LYS A 170 16.02 -1.98 13.48
CA LYS A 170 17.37 -2.45 13.14
C LYS A 170 17.40 -3.28 11.88
N LYS A 171 16.41 -4.15 11.69
CA LYS A 171 16.30 -4.96 10.47
C LYS A 171 16.03 -4.07 9.24
N ARG A 172 15.14 -3.07 9.35
CA ARG A 172 14.75 -2.19 8.24
C ARG A 172 15.85 -1.19 7.90
N TYR A 173 16.27 -0.39 8.87
CA TYR A 173 17.13 0.78 8.61
C TYR A 173 18.61 0.53 8.85
N LYS A 174 18.97 -0.55 9.55
CA LYS A 174 20.34 -0.92 9.93
C LYS A 174 20.98 0.05 10.93
N ASP A 175 20.92 1.36 10.68
CA ASP A 175 21.49 2.42 11.50
C ASP A 175 20.68 3.71 11.44
N VAL A 176 21.00 4.65 12.33
CA VAL A 176 20.31 5.95 12.47
C VAL A 176 20.53 6.84 11.26
N GLU A 177 21.68 6.78 10.57
CA GLU A 177 21.96 7.63 9.41
C GLU A 177 21.08 7.21 8.22
N THR A 178 20.88 5.90 8.03
CA THR A 178 19.93 5.38 7.03
C THR A 178 18.51 5.79 7.35
N TYR A 179 18.10 5.72 8.64
CA TYR A 179 16.79 6.19 9.08
C TYR A 179 16.60 7.70 8.79
N ILE A 180 17.59 8.54 9.16
CA ILE A 180 17.59 9.97 8.87
C ILE A 180 17.42 10.23 7.36
N LYS A 181 18.15 9.51 6.52
CA LYS A 181 18.06 9.65 5.07
C LYS A 181 16.64 9.39 4.55
N THR A 182 15.95 8.40 5.07
CA THR A 182 14.56 8.14 4.66
C THR A 182 13.59 9.24 5.09
N GLN A 183 13.86 9.95 6.20
CA GLN A 183 13.02 11.07 6.63
C GLN A 183 13.15 12.31 5.72
N GLU A 184 14.23 12.43 4.95
CA GLU A 184 14.45 13.50 3.99
C GLU A 184 13.83 13.23 2.60
N LEU A 185 13.42 11.99 2.34
CA LEU A 185 12.90 11.52 1.05
C LEU A 185 11.37 11.48 1.03
N PRO A 186 10.74 11.54 -0.17
CA PRO A 186 9.31 11.36 -0.28
C PRO A 186 8.93 9.93 0.14
N CYS A 187 7.87 9.82 0.94
CA CYS A 187 7.35 8.54 1.43
C CYS A 187 5.89 8.39 1.04
N TYR A 188 5.63 7.49 0.12
CA TYR A 188 4.28 7.09 -0.31
C TYR A 188 4.17 5.58 -0.27
N HIS A 189 2.99 5.09 0.11
CA HIS A 189 2.74 3.66 0.14
C HIS A 189 2.78 3.03 -1.26
N ALA A 190 2.23 3.75 -2.23
CA ALA A 190 2.19 3.30 -3.62
C ALA A 190 2.31 4.48 -4.60
N VAL A 191 2.63 4.16 -5.85
CA VAL A 191 2.61 5.09 -6.98
C VAL A 191 1.77 4.50 -8.11
N VAL A 192 0.93 5.32 -8.73
CA VAL A 192 0.30 5.01 -10.01
C VAL A 192 0.96 5.85 -11.09
N THR A 193 1.47 5.21 -12.12
CA THR A 193 2.14 5.88 -13.26
C THR A 193 1.15 6.19 -14.41
N PRO A 194 1.48 7.08 -15.36
CA PRO A 194 0.55 7.50 -16.42
C PRO A 194 0.05 6.37 -17.33
N ASP A 195 0.76 5.27 -17.39
CA ASP A 195 0.33 4.04 -18.09
C ASP A 195 -0.69 3.21 -17.27
N GLY A 196 -1.10 3.72 -16.10
CA GLY A 196 -2.08 3.09 -15.23
C GLY A 196 -1.54 1.93 -14.40
N ILE A 197 -0.20 1.78 -14.27
CA ILE A 197 0.41 0.72 -13.47
C ILE A 197 0.50 1.15 -12.00
N TRP A 198 0.05 0.27 -11.10
CA TRP A 198 0.20 0.40 -9.65
C TRP A 198 1.53 -0.22 -9.21
N HIS A 199 2.35 0.57 -8.54
CA HIS A 199 3.63 0.17 -7.96
C HIS A 199 3.57 0.27 -6.45
N GLU A 200 4.00 -0.77 -5.75
CA GLU A 200 4.10 -0.83 -4.29
C GLU A 200 5.29 -1.71 -3.87
N PRO A 201 5.89 -1.51 -2.70
CA PRO A 201 7.05 -2.30 -2.26
C PRO A 201 6.67 -3.75 -1.91
N SER A 202 5.46 -3.95 -1.41
CA SER A 202 4.90 -5.25 -1.02
C SER A 202 3.37 -5.19 -1.10
N LYS A 203 2.73 -6.34 -1.24
CA LYS A 203 1.27 -6.38 -1.21
C LYS A 203 0.75 -5.92 0.15
N MET A 204 -0.20 -5.01 0.14
CA MET A 204 -0.95 -4.64 1.33
C MET A 204 -1.99 -5.72 1.61
N GLY A 205 -1.99 -6.23 2.83
CA GLY A 205 -3.04 -7.08 3.37
C GLY A 205 -4.06 -6.29 4.19
N TRP A 206 -4.90 -6.99 4.92
CA TRP A 206 -5.91 -6.41 5.80
C TRP A 206 -5.31 -5.41 6.79
N PHE A 207 -6.02 -4.31 7.06
CA PHE A 207 -5.62 -3.22 7.97
C PHE A 207 -4.32 -2.52 7.57
N ALA A 208 -4.01 -2.43 6.27
CA ALA A 208 -2.77 -1.86 5.76
C ALA A 208 -1.49 -2.51 6.35
N CYS A 209 -1.59 -3.75 6.83
CA CYS A 209 -0.43 -4.53 7.21
C CYS A 209 0.24 -5.06 5.94
N THR A 210 1.55 -4.88 5.83
CA THR A 210 2.35 -5.48 4.77
C THR A 210 3.04 -6.73 5.31
N ASP A 211 3.12 -7.77 4.52
CA ASP A 211 3.92 -8.97 4.77
C ASP A 211 5.32 -8.89 4.12
N GLY A 212 5.65 -7.70 3.60
CA GLY A 212 6.90 -7.43 2.90
C GLY A 212 8.14 -7.57 3.76
N ASP A 213 9.28 -7.90 3.14
CA ASP A 213 10.57 -7.85 3.83
C ASP A 213 10.91 -6.37 4.12
N PRO A 214 11.26 -6.03 5.38
CA PRO A 214 11.72 -4.69 5.73
C PRO A 214 12.86 -4.15 4.84
N ALA A 215 13.63 -5.01 4.19
CA ALA A 215 14.67 -4.60 3.23
C ALA A 215 14.09 -4.08 1.91
N ASP A 216 13.00 -4.69 1.42
CA ASP A 216 12.31 -4.23 0.20
C ASP A 216 11.63 -2.89 0.44
N GLU A 217 11.03 -2.69 1.64
CA GLU A 217 10.47 -1.41 2.05
C GLU A 217 11.54 -0.31 2.16
N LEU A 218 12.72 -0.63 2.70
CA LEU A 218 13.83 0.33 2.73
C LEU A 218 14.33 0.67 1.33
N GLU A 219 14.44 -0.32 0.45
CA GLU A 219 14.86 -0.08 -0.93
C GLU A 219 13.86 0.81 -1.67
N TRP A 220 12.56 0.59 -1.43
CA TRP A 220 11.49 1.47 -1.93
C TRP A 220 11.71 2.92 -1.49
N ASP A 221 11.85 3.15 -0.18
CA ASP A 221 12.02 4.50 0.38
C ASP A 221 13.26 5.21 -0.20
N LEU A 222 14.40 4.50 -0.26
CA LEU A 222 15.67 5.09 -0.70
C LEU A 222 15.74 5.39 -2.19
N HIS A 223 15.05 4.60 -3.02
CA HIS A 223 15.10 4.70 -4.49
C HIS A 223 13.80 5.23 -5.10
N PHE A 224 12.81 5.58 -4.29
CA PHE A 224 11.54 6.12 -4.74
C PHE A 224 11.70 7.28 -5.72
N LYS A 225 12.50 8.27 -5.33
CA LYS A 225 12.73 9.46 -6.14
C LYS A 225 13.41 9.12 -7.47
N GLU A 226 14.44 8.28 -7.44
CA GLU A 226 15.16 7.85 -8.64
C GLU A 226 14.24 7.10 -9.62
N ARG A 227 13.40 6.22 -9.09
CA ARG A 227 12.52 5.37 -9.91
C ARG A 227 11.37 6.14 -10.56
N PHE A 228 10.74 7.06 -9.84
CA PHE A 228 9.47 7.64 -10.24
C PHE A 228 9.56 9.14 -10.54
N ILE A 229 10.40 9.88 -9.83
CA ILE A 229 10.44 11.33 -9.93
C ILE A 229 11.49 11.79 -10.95
N ASP A 230 12.70 11.21 -10.89
CA ASP A 230 13.79 11.58 -11.79
C ASP A 230 13.57 11.04 -13.22
N THR A 231 12.66 10.09 -13.39
CA THR A 231 12.23 9.54 -14.68
C THR A 231 10.96 10.19 -15.23
N ALA A 232 10.30 11.05 -14.45
CA ALA A 232 9.07 11.72 -14.86
C ALA A 232 9.32 12.70 -16.01
N GLU A 233 8.39 12.76 -16.97
CA GLU A 233 8.43 13.76 -18.03
C GLU A 233 8.10 15.16 -17.48
N PHE A 234 8.53 16.19 -18.20
CA PHE A 234 8.44 17.57 -17.71
C PHE A 234 7.01 18.05 -17.46
N ASP A 235 6.06 17.58 -18.23
CA ASP A 235 4.65 17.94 -18.20
C ASP A 235 3.80 17.04 -17.27
N TRP A 236 4.42 16.06 -16.59
CA TRP A 236 3.69 15.23 -15.64
C TRP A 236 3.31 16.01 -14.39
N VAL A 237 2.11 15.70 -13.91
CA VAL A 237 1.54 16.18 -12.66
C VAL A 237 1.62 15.07 -11.61
N ALA A 238 2.01 15.45 -10.41
CA ALA A 238 1.95 14.61 -9.23
C ALA A 238 0.73 15.00 -8.39
N THR A 239 -0.13 14.05 -8.07
CA THR A 239 -1.29 14.26 -7.19
C THR A 239 -1.26 13.27 -6.05
N VAL A 240 -1.40 13.78 -4.82
CA VAL A 240 -1.51 12.97 -3.60
C VAL A 240 -2.95 12.54 -3.42
N VAL A 241 -3.13 11.24 -3.18
CA VAL A 241 -4.45 10.65 -2.95
C VAL A 241 -4.43 9.88 -1.62
N ASP A 242 -5.44 10.14 -0.81
CA ASP A 242 -5.75 9.40 0.41
C ASP A 242 -6.62 8.21 0.03
N CYS A 243 -6.06 7.02 0.01
CA CYS A 243 -6.79 5.79 -0.23
C CYS A 243 -7.13 5.10 1.09
N HIS A 244 -8.26 4.41 1.10
CA HIS A 244 -8.80 3.65 2.21
C HIS A 244 -8.95 2.17 1.83
N ILE A 245 -8.78 1.26 2.82
CA ILE A 245 -9.03 -0.19 2.72
C ILE A 245 -9.51 -0.76 4.05
#